data_441204aaaf7c505fcbb1a1679f8ba622
#
_entry.id   441204aaaf7c505fcbb1a1679f8ba622
#
_cell.length_a   1.000
_cell.length_b   1.000
_cell.length_c   1.000
_cell.angle_alpha   90.00
_cell.angle_beta   90.00
_cell.angle_gamma   90.00
#
_symmetry.space_group_name_H-M   'P 1'
#
loop_
_entity.id
_entity.type
_entity.pdbx_description
1 polymer ?
#
loop_
_entity_poly.entity_id
_entity_poly.type
_entity_poly.pdbx_seq_one_letter_code
_entity_poly.pdbx_strand_id
1 'polypeptide(L)'
;DVYKRQHVRCLIDEAANIGQIPNLEKLVATIRSREISACLVLQAKSQLKAIYKDNADTIIGNMDSQIFLGGTEQTTLKDLNAILGKETIDMYNTGQSKGSQESYNMNYQKLGKDLMTMDELAVMDGSKCIVQVRGVRPFLSDKYDLTQHPNYKLTADYDKRNYFDVVKFLSHNLILKADDEYQVIDVTE
;
A
#
# COMPACT_ATOMS: atom_id res chain seq x y z
N ASP A 1 -11.88 -28.81 15.58
CA ASP A 1 -12.22 -27.62 14.77
C ASP A 1 -11.91 -26.28 15.43
N VAL A 2 -11.00 -26.22 16.41
CA VAL A 2 -10.56 -24.98 17.06
C VAL A 2 -9.84 -24.04 16.06
N TYR A 3 -9.14 -24.58 15.08
CA TYR A 3 -8.39 -23.82 14.06
C TYR A 3 -9.26 -23.05 13.05
N LYS A 4 -10.54 -23.37 12.92
CA LYS A 4 -11.46 -22.65 12.01
C LYS A 4 -11.93 -21.29 12.52
N ARG A 5 -11.59 -20.90 13.74
CA ARG A 5 -12.07 -19.67 14.38
C ARG A 5 -11.00 -18.58 14.53
N GLN A 6 -9.77 -18.85 14.11
CA GLN A 6 -8.69 -17.86 14.21
C GLN A 6 -8.48 -17.17 12.88
N HIS A 7 -8.53 -15.84 12.91
CA HIS A 7 -8.16 -15.03 11.75
C HIS A 7 -6.65 -15.10 11.53
N VAL A 8 -6.24 -15.44 10.31
CA VAL A 8 -4.82 -15.43 9.90
C VAL A 8 -4.56 -14.23 9.03
N ARG A 9 -3.59 -13.41 9.41
CA ARG A 9 -3.12 -12.30 8.58
C ARG A 9 -1.75 -12.64 7.99
N CYS A 10 -1.67 -12.73 6.67
CA CYS A 10 -0.43 -12.85 5.94
C CYS A 10 0.12 -11.44 5.65
N LEU A 11 1.20 -11.05 6.32
CA LEU A 11 1.92 -9.80 6.03
C LEU A 11 3.12 -10.17 5.16
N ILE A 12 3.12 -9.70 3.92
CA ILE A 12 4.14 -10.01 2.91
C ILE A 12 4.86 -8.72 2.58
N ASP A 13 5.96 -8.51 3.27
CA ASP A 13 6.84 -7.38 3.02
C ASP A 13 7.68 -7.64 1.77
N GLU A 14 7.91 -6.59 0.98
CA GLU A 14 8.61 -6.68 -0.31
C GLU A 14 8.09 -7.82 -1.21
N ALA A 15 6.76 -7.90 -1.38
CA ALA A 15 6.09 -9.01 -2.07
C ALA A 15 6.65 -9.31 -3.48
N ALA A 16 7.31 -8.36 -4.11
CA ALA A 16 7.98 -8.56 -5.39
C ALA A 16 9.27 -9.38 -5.28
N ASN A 17 9.95 -9.37 -4.12
CA ASN A 17 11.26 -10.01 -3.95
C ASN A 17 11.16 -11.50 -3.61
N ILE A 18 10.01 -11.94 -3.11
CA ILE A 18 9.79 -13.38 -2.80
C ILE A 18 9.46 -14.22 -4.04
N GLY A 19 9.36 -13.57 -5.21
CA GLY A 19 9.00 -14.24 -6.46
C GLY A 19 7.48 -14.42 -6.63
N GLN A 20 7.11 -15.24 -7.62
CA GLN A 20 5.70 -15.46 -7.95
C GLN A 20 5.06 -16.48 -7.00
N ILE A 21 4.06 -16.05 -6.25
CA ILE A 21 3.19 -16.96 -5.49
C ILE A 21 2.20 -17.59 -6.47
N PRO A 22 2.18 -18.93 -6.63
CA PRO A 22 1.29 -19.58 -7.58
C PRO A 22 -0.18 -19.28 -7.30
N ASN A 23 -0.92 -18.90 -8.34
CA ASN A 23 -2.37 -18.61 -8.30
C ASN A 23 -2.77 -17.52 -7.26
N LEU A 24 -1.91 -16.56 -6.96
CA LEU A 24 -2.20 -15.51 -5.98
C LEU A 24 -3.49 -14.76 -6.32
N GLU A 25 -3.77 -14.50 -7.60
CA GLU A 25 -4.99 -13.84 -8.08
C GLU A 25 -6.27 -14.60 -7.67
N LYS A 26 -6.22 -15.93 -7.63
CA LYS A 26 -7.33 -16.78 -7.18
C LYS A 26 -7.39 -16.85 -5.65
N LEU A 27 -6.22 -16.90 -5.01
CA LEU A 27 -6.13 -16.95 -3.56
C LEU A 27 -6.73 -15.70 -2.93
N VAL A 28 -6.33 -14.49 -3.35
CA VAL A 28 -6.85 -13.24 -2.77
C VAL A 28 -8.36 -13.05 -2.95
N ALA A 29 -8.93 -13.68 -3.98
CA ALA A 29 -10.38 -13.67 -4.20
C ALA A 29 -11.14 -14.59 -3.23
N THR A 30 -10.51 -15.63 -2.69
CA THR A 30 -11.18 -16.70 -1.94
C THR A 30 -10.81 -16.79 -0.45
N ILE A 31 -9.65 -16.29 -0.05
CA ILE A 31 -9.12 -16.42 1.33
C ILE A 31 -10.03 -15.79 2.38
N ARG A 32 -10.81 -14.75 2.00
CA ARG A 32 -11.76 -14.11 2.91
C ARG A 32 -12.76 -15.11 3.54
N SER A 33 -13.26 -16.06 2.76
CA SER A 33 -14.20 -17.07 3.24
C SER A 33 -13.55 -18.06 4.23
N ARG A 34 -12.23 -18.03 4.35
CA ARG A 34 -11.44 -18.89 5.26
C ARG A 34 -10.87 -18.12 6.43
N GLU A 35 -11.36 -16.91 6.70
CA GLU A 35 -10.84 -16.02 7.74
C GLU A 35 -9.34 -15.72 7.58
N ILE A 36 -8.89 -15.60 6.33
CA ILE A 36 -7.50 -15.25 6.01
C ILE A 36 -7.49 -13.88 5.32
N SER A 37 -6.58 -13.01 5.72
CA SER A 37 -6.30 -11.74 5.04
C SER A 37 -4.85 -11.66 4.58
N ALA A 38 -4.61 -10.98 3.47
CA ALA A 38 -3.27 -10.73 2.94
C ALA A 38 -2.99 -9.22 2.90
N CYS A 39 -1.79 -8.84 3.30
CA CYS A 39 -1.23 -7.51 3.13
C CYS A 39 0.05 -7.62 2.30
N LEU A 40 0.03 -7.03 1.11
CA LEU A 40 1.18 -7.01 0.21
C LEU A 40 1.83 -5.63 0.29
N VAL A 41 3.10 -5.57 0.63
CA VAL A 41 3.88 -4.34 0.59
C VAL A 41 4.73 -4.34 -0.67
N LEU A 42 4.66 -3.25 -1.41
CA LEU A 42 5.32 -3.07 -2.71
C LEU A 42 6.02 -1.72 -2.75
N GLN A 43 7.14 -1.61 -3.41
CA GLN A 43 7.79 -0.33 -3.68
C GLN A 43 7.08 0.41 -4.83
N ALA A 44 6.52 -0.34 -5.80
CA ALA A 44 5.77 0.21 -6.92
C ALA A 44 4.78 -0.83 -7.47
N LYS A 45 3.66 -0.35 -8.04
CA LYS A 45 2.68 -1.24 -8.71
C LYS A 45 3.27 -1.94 -9.94
N SER A 46 4.21 -1.32 -10.62
CA SER A 46 4.92 -1.90 -11.76
C SER A 46 5.65 -3.19 -11.42
N GLN A 47 6.15 -3.36 -10.19
CA GLN A 47 6.77 -4.60 -9.74
C GLN A 47 5.79 -5.78 -9.77
N LEU A 48 4.55 -5.55 -9.31
CA LEU A 48 3.51 -6.57 -9.36
C LEU A 48 3.16 -6.95 -10.80
N LYS A 49 3.06 -5.94 -11.69
CA LYS A 49 2.82 -6.16 -13.13
C LYS A 49 3.94 -6.93 -13.80
N ALA A 50 5.19 -6.72 -13.42
CA ALA A 50 6.34 -7.47 -13.95
C ALA A 50 6.25 -8.97 -13.64
N ILE A 51 5.76 -9.33 -12.44
CA ILE A 51 5.67 -10.71 -11.97
C ILE A 51 4.39 -11.40 -12.46
N TYR A 52 3.23 -10.74 -12.27
CA TYR A 52 1.91 -11.35 -12.49
C TYR A 52 1.26 -10.95 -13.81
N LYS A 53 1.90 -10.06 -14.59
CA LYS A 53 1.40 -9.58 -15.90
C LYS A 53 -0.06 -9.13 -15.80
N ASP A 54 -0.95 -9.65 -16.63
CA ASP A 54 -2.38 -9.28 -16.66
C ASP A 54 -3.12 -9.64 -15.35
N ASN A 55 -2.64 -10.61 -14.58
CA ASN A 55 -3.21 -10.98 -13.30
C ASN A 55 -2.95 -9.94 -12.18
N ALA A 56 -1.99 -9.04 -12.36
CA ALA A 56 -1.69 -8.00 -11.38
C ALA A 56 -2.89 -7.10 -11.09
N ASP A 57 -3.64 -6.69 -12.12
CA ASP A 57 -4.82 -5.85 -11.96
C ASP A 57 -5.95 -6.60 -11.23
N THR A 58 -6.06 -7.91 -11.43
CA THR A 58 -6.99 -8.76 -10.66
C THR A 58 -6.59 -8.83 -9.19
N ILE A 59 -5.30 -8.97 -8.88
CA ILE A 59 -4.80 -8.97 -7.51
C ILE A 59 -5.12 -7.64 -6.83
N ILE A 60 -4.75 -6.52 -7.46
CA ILE A 60 -5.01 -5.16 -6.94
C ILE A 60 -6.51 -4.92 -6.74
N GLY A 61 -7.34 -5.32 -7.71
CA GLY A 61 -8.79 -5.16 -7.68
C GLY A 61 -9.49 -5.96 -6.56
N ASN A 62 -8.87 -7.02 -6.06
CA ASN A 62 -9.36 -7.80 -4.93
C ASN A 62 -8.91 -7.26 -3.57
N MET A 63 -8.00 -6.28 -3.53
CA MET A 63 -7.61 -5.62 -2.28
C MET A 63 -8.67 -4.59 -1.88
N ASP A 64 -9.23 -4.75 -0.67
CA ASP A 64 -10.25 -3.83 -0.15
C ASP A 64 -9.68 -2.49 0.31
N SER A 65 -8.40 -2.48 0.67
CA SER A 65 -7.70 -1.28 1.14
C SER A 65 -6.37 -1.13 0.43
N GLN A 66 -6.03 0.09 0.03
CA GLN A 66 -4.73 0.46 -0.51
C GLN A 66 -4.21 1.67 0.26
N ILE A 67 -2.94 1.63 0.64
CA ILE A 67 -2.29 2.73 1.35
C ILE A 67 -1.07 3.15 0.53
N PHE A 68 -1.06 4.42 0.13
CA PHE A 68 0.09 5.03 -0.53
C PHE A 68 0.92 5.78 0.51
N LEU A 69 2.15 5.34 0.70
CA LEU A 69 3.08 5.89 1.70
C LEU A 69 4.06 6.91 1.12
N GLY A 70 3.88 7.29 -0.13
CA GLY A 70 4.81 8.13 -0.88
C GLY A 70 5.61 7.32 -1.90
N GLY A 71 6.16 8.00 -2.87
CA GLY A 71 6.96 7.41 -3.95
C GLY A 71 6.90 8.26 -5.22
N THR A 72 7.81 8.00 -6.15
CA THR A 72 7.98 8.78 -7.39
C THR A 72 7.73 7.95 -8.65
N GLU A 73 7.30 6.68 -8.51
CA GLU A 73 7.06 5.80 -9.65
C GLU A 73 5.81 6.26 -10.41
N GLN A 74 6.02 6.60 -11.69
CA GLN A 74 5.04 7.31 -12.52
C GLN A 74 3.73 6.57 -12.73
N THR A 75 3.76 5.23 -12.88
CA THR A 75 2.55 4.43 -13.07
C THR A 75 1.67 4.45 -11.81
N THR A 76 2.29 4.32 -10.64
CA THR A 76 1.58 4.41 -9.35
C THR A 76 0.98 5.79 -9.14
N LEU A 77 1.73 6.87 -9.43
CA LEU A 77 1.25 8.25 -9.31
C LEU A 77 0.08 8.54 -10.25
N LYS A 78 0.16 8.07 -11.49
CA LYS A 78 -0.90 8.23 -12.48
C LYS A 78 -2.18 7.51 -12.07
N ASP A 79 -2.07 6.26 -11.62
CA ASP A 79 -3.21 5.49 -11.15
C ASP A 79 -3.86 6.17 -9.93
N LEU A 80 -3.04 6.66 -8.99
CA LEU A 80 -3.52 7.33 -7.80
C LEU A 80 -4.22 8.66 -8.11
N ASN A 81 -3.64 9.49 -8.99
CA ASN A 81 -4.27 10.73 -9.48
C ASN A 81 -5.65 10.44 -10.10
N ALA A 82 -5.75 9.41 -10.94
CA ALA A 82 -7.02 9.00 -11.55
C ALA A 82 -8.05 8.56 -10.51
N ILE A 83 -7.63 7.85 -9.45
CA ILE A 83 -8.50 7.39 -8.36
C ILE A 83 -8.98 8.56 -7.48
N LEU A 84 -8.12 9.51 -7.20
CA LEU A 84 -8.47 10.71 -6.43
C LEU A 84 -9.51 11.56 -7.16
N GLY A 85 -9.43 11.61 -8.50
CA GLY A 85 -10.38 12.32 -9.33
C GLY A 85 -10.19 13.83 -9.32
N LYS A 86 -11.27 14.55 -9.65
CA LYS A 86 -11.26 16.01 -9.84
C LYS A 86 -12.26 16.70 -8.93
N GLU A 87 -11.90 17.89 -8.47
CA GLU A 87 -12.83 18.84 -7.87
C GLU A 87 -13.29 19.85 -8.92
N THR A 88 -14.48 20.40 -8.74
CA THR A 88 -14.99 21.47 -9.59
C THR A 88 -14.62 22.81 -8.97
N ILE A 89 -13.83 23.59 -9.70
CA ILE A 89 -13.51 24.97 -9.33
C ILE A 89 -14.30 25.96 -10.18
N ASP A 90 -14.74 27.03 -9.55
CA ASP A 90 -15.42 28.13 -10.23
C ASP A 90 -14.38 29.18 -10.66
N MET A 91 -14.25 29.39 -11.96
CA MET A 91 -13.39 30.46 -12.51
C MET A 91 -14.20 31.62 -13.02
N TYR A 92 -13.83 32.79 -12.57
CA TYR A 92 -14.39 34.08 -13.05
C TYR A 92 -13.36 34.76 -13.91
N ASN A 93 -13.67 34.91 -15.21
CA ASN A 93 -12.90 35.73 -16.11
C ASN A 93 -13.59 37.10 -16.26
N THR A 94 -12.91 38.15 -15.81
CA THR A 94 -13.37 39.53 -16.01
C THR A 94 -12.65 40.12 -17.20
N GLY A 95 -13.38 40.37 -18.28
CA GLY A 95 -12.90 41.13 -19.43
C GLY A 95 -13.33 42.61 -19.31
N GLN A 96 -12.36 43.51 -19.17
CA GLN A 96 -12.63 44.97 -19.23
C GLN A 96 -12.18 45.51 -20.59
N SER A 97 -13.12 45.95 -21.42
CA SER A 97 -12.81 46.63 -22.69
C SER A 97 -12.81 48.11 -22.43
N LYS A 98 -11.63 48.76 -22.63
CA LYS A 98 -11.48 50.24 -22.62
C LYS A 98 -11.75 50.77 -24.04
N GLY A 99 -13.01 50.93 -24.36
CA GLY A 99 -13.46 51.61 -25.57
C GLY A 99 -14.44 52.74 -25.20
N SER A 100 -14.96 53.48 -26.20
CA SER A 100 -15.89 54.59 -26.04
C SER A 100 -17.21 54.22 -25.32
N GLN A 101 -17.46 52.95 -25.06
CA GLN A 101 -18.42 52.40 -24.12
C GLN A 101 -17.75 51.32 -23.28
N GLU A 102 -17.67 51.55 -21.98
CA GLU A 102 -17.16 50.56 -21.03
C GLU A 102 -18.16 49.37 -20.97
N SER A 103 -17.71 48.20 -21.43
CA SER A 103 -18.46 46.97 -21.31
C SER A 103 -17.74 46.05 -20.31
N TYR A 104 -18.44 45.67 -19.27
CA TYR A 104 -17.99 44.71 -18.27
C TYR A 104 -18.59 43.34 -18.60
N ASN A 105 -17.77 42.38 -19.00
CA ASN A 105 -18.25 41.05 -19.30
C ASN A 105 -17.67 40.07 -18.25
N MET A 106 -18.56 39.47 -17.44
CA MET A 106 -18.19 38.46 -16.43
C MET A 106 -18.56 37.09 -17.03
N ASN A 107 -17.53 36.31 -17.35
CA ASN A 107 -17.72 34.95 -17.86
C ASN A 107 -17.45 33.96 -16.75
N TYR A 108 -18.46 33.18 -16.40
CA TYR A 108 -18.42 32.15 -15.38
C TYR A 108 -18.14 30.79 -16.03
N GLN A 109 -17.05 30.12 -15.62
CA GLN A 109 -16.71 28.78 -16.11
C GLN A 109 -16.47 27.84 -14.94
N LYS A 110 -17.02 26.62 -15.02
CA LYS A 110 -16.70 25.53 -14.12
C LYS A 110 -15.60 24.67 -14.74
N LEU A 111 -14.48 24.56 -14.05
CA LEU A 111 -13.36 23.73 -14.49
C LEU A 111 -13.15 22.59 -13.52
N GLY A 112 -12.84 21.40 -14.07
CA GLY A 112 -12.37 20.27 -13.26
C GLY A 112 -10.88 20.41 -13.01
N LYS A 113 -10.46 20.59 -11.74
CA LYS A 113 -9.08 20.54 -11.29
C LYS A 113 -8.80 19.21 -10.63
N ASP A 114 -7.66 18.57 -10.91
CA ASP A 114 -7.25 17.36 -10.21
C ASP A 114 -7.16 17.64 -8.71
N LEU A 115 -7.70 16.74 -7.89
CA LEU A 115 -7.71 16.90 -6.43
C LEU A 115 -6.27 16.96 -5.89
N MET A 116 -5.39 16.12 -6.44
CA MET A 116 -3.93 16.21 -6.30
C MET A 116 -3.30 15.85 -7.64
N THR A 117 -2.41 16.67 -8.12
CA THR A 117 -1.67 16.40 -9.36
C THR A 117 -0.55 15.39 -9.13
N MET A 118 0.01 14.82 -10.20
CA MET A 118 1.07 13.82 -10.08
C MET A 118 2.34 14.39 -9.41
N ASP A 119 2.64 15.65 -9.66
CA ASP A 119 3.77 16.36 -9.04
C ASP A 119 3.54 16.63 -7.55
N GLU A 120 2.32 17.01 -7.15
CA GLU A 120 1.94 17.14 -5.73
C GLU A 120 2.02 15.81 -4.99
N LEU A 121 1.60 14.71 -5.63
CA LEU A 121 1.72 13.37 -5.09
C LEU A 121 3.18 12.93 -4.91
N ALA A 122 4.05 13.28 -5.87
CA ALA A 122 5.48 12.94 -5.84
C ALA A 122 6.25 13.64 -4.72
N VAL A 123 5.80 14.84 -4.31
CA VAL A 123 6.41 15.63 -3.23
C VAL A 123 5.60 15.62 -1.94
N MET A 124 4.65 14.69 -1.80
CA MET A 124 3.82 14.57 -0.61
C MET A 124 4.69 14.44 0.64
N ASP A 125 4.28 15.13 1.71
CA ASP A 125 4.98 15.10 3.01
C ASP A 125 5.21 13.66 3.48
N GLY A 126 6.44 13.35 3.88
CA GLY A 126 6.86 12.03 4.33
C GLY A 126 6.11 11.52 5.56
N SER A 127 5.47 12.39 6.36
CA SER A 127 4.62 12.03 7.49
C SER A 127 3.19 11.67 7.10
N LYS A 128 2.79 11.91 5.84
CA LYS A 128 1.43 11.68 5.34
C LYS A 128 1.33 10.40 4.51
N CYS A 129 0.10 9.89 4.43
CA CYS A 129 -0.26 8.79 3.55
C CYS A 129 -1.64 9.02 2.96
N ILE A 130 -1.91 8.42 1.79
CA ILE A 130 -3.23 8.41 1.19
C ILE A 130 -3.83 7.02 1.40
N VAL A 131 -5.01 6.99 1.98
CA VAL A 131 -5.74 5.75 2.29
C VAL A 131 -6.95 5.65 1.38
N GLN A 132 -7.06 4.53 0.71
CA GLN A 132 -8.22 4.15 -0.11
C GLN A 132 -8.84 2.90 0.48
N VAL A 133 -10.13 2.94 0.74
CA VAL A 133 -10.92 1.81 1.23
C VAL A 133 -12.11 1.63 0.31
N ARG A 134 -12.44 0.40 -0.05
CA ARG A 134 -13.59 0.09 -0.92
C ARG A 134 -14.87 0.69 -0.33
N GLY A 135 -15.59 1.44 -1.16
CA GLY A 135 -16.86 2.09 -0.77
C GLY A 135 -16.70 3.42 -0.02
N VAL A 136 -15.49 3.89 0.19
CA VAL A 136 -15.19 5.18 0.84
C VAL A 136 -14.34 6.04 -0.10
N ARG A 137 -14.54 7.35 -0.08
CA ARG A 137 -13.67 8.27 -0.82
C ARG A 137 -12.25 8.20 -0.25
N PRO A 138 -11.22 8.25 -1.10
CA PRO A 138 -9.84 8.33 -0.63
C PRO A 138 -9.63 9.54 0.29
N PHE A 139 -8.79 9.40 1.29
CA PHE A 139 -8.49 10.48 2.24
C PHE A 139 -7.01 10.52 2.60
N LEU A 140 -6.55 11.71 2.94
CA LEU A 140 -5.20 11.95 3.45
C LEU A 140 -5.18 11.68 4.96
N SER A 141 -4.17 10.96 5.44
CA SER A 141 -3.99 10.62 6.84
C SER A 141 -2.53 10.80 7.25
N ASP A 142 -2.30 10.84 8.56
CA ASP A 142 -0.96 10.80 9.12
C ASP A 142 -0.43 9.37 9.18
N LYS A 143 0.85 9.18 8.92
CA LYS A 143 1.53 7.92 9.23
C LYS A 143 1.67 7.78 10.74
N TYR A 144 1.52 6.56 11.22
CA TYR A 144 1.72 6.28 12.63
C TYR A 144 3.21 6.49 13.03
N ASP A 145 3.41 7.26 14.09
CA ASP A 145 4.73 7.43 14.68
C ASP A 145 5.10 6.20 15.50
N LEU A 146 6.00 5.37 14.97
CA LEU A 146 6.44 4.13 15.61
C LEU A 146 7.05 4.35 16.99
N THR A 147 7.62 5.52 17.24
CA THR A 147 8.24 5.83 18.54
C THR A 147 7.21 5.88 19.67
N GLN A 148 5.93 6.12 19.35
CA GLN A 148 4.83 6.14 20.29
C GLN A 148 4.26 4.75 20.60
N HIS A 149 4.70 3.70 19.86
CA HIS A 149 4.20 2.36 20.09
C HIS A 149 4.72 1.80 21.43
N PRO A 150 3.86 1.19 22.27
CA PRO A 150 4.28 0.65 23.58
C PRO A 150 5.49 -0.29 23.51
N ASN A 151 5.57 -1.08 22.44
CA ASN A 151 6.66 -2.04 22.23
C ASN A 151 7.88 -1.45 21.49
N TYR A 152 7.90 -0.14 21.17
CA TYR A 152 9.04 0.46 20.47
C TYR A 152 10.36 0.22 21.20
N LYS A 153 10.34 0.27 22.54
CA LYS A 153 11.51 0.01 23.40
C LYS A 153 12.11 -1.40 23.24
N LEU A 154 11.36 -2.34 22.64
CA LEU A 154 11.82 -3.70 22.39
C LEU A 154 12.43 -3.89 20.99
N THR A 155 12.43 -2.84 20.17
CA THR A 155 12.97 -2.89 18.81
C THR A 155 14.48 -2.62 18.80
N ALA A 156 15.17 -3.12 17.78
CA ALA A 156 16.59 -2.85 17.56
C ALA A 156 16.87 -1.37 17.24
N ASP A 157 15.89 -0.64 16.71
CA ASP A 157 15.99 0.80 16.43
C ASP A 157 16.06 1.62 17.71
N TYR A 158 15.40 1.17 18.78
CA TYR A 158 15.49 1.80 20.08
C TYR A 158 16.81 1.47 20.78
N ASP A 159 17.18 0.18 20.80
CA ASP A 159 18.41 -0.30 21.43
C ASP A 159 18.99 -1.48 20.63
N LYS A 160 20.22 -1.33 20.13
CA LYS A 160 20.91 -2.38 19.36
C LYS A 160 21.03 -3.72 20.09
N ARG A 161 20.93 -3.74 21.41
CA ARG A 161 20.90 -4.97 22.22
C ARG A 161 19.64 -5.80 21.99
N ASN A 162 18.56 -5.20 21.47
CA ASN A 162 17.34 -5.88 21.12
C ASN A 162 17.41 -6.57 19.74
N TYR A 163 18.55 -6.44 19.03
CA TYR A 163 18.72 -7.12 17.74
C TYR A 163 18.60 -8.63 17.91
N PHE A 164 17.68 -9.23 17.16
CA PHE A 164 17.47 -10.68 17.15
C PHE A 164 18.36 -11.32 16.10
N ASP A 165 19.35 -12.07 16.56
CA ASP A 165 20.24 -12.85 15.70
C ASP A 165 19.63 -14.22 15.42
N VAL A 166 19.04 -14.36 14.22
CA VAL A 166 18.37 -15.59 13.77
C VAL A 166 19.35 -16.77 13.71
N VAL A 167 20.58 -16.54 13.24
CA VAL A 167 21.59 -17.61 13.10
C VAL A 167 21.97 -18.14 14.47
N LYS A 168 22.24 -17.24 15.41
CA LYS A 168 22.54 -17.60 16.81
C LYS A 168 21.38 -18.31 17.49
N PHE A 169 20.15 -17.84 17.25
CA PHE A 169 18.94 -18.49 17.77
C PHE A 169 18.79 -19.90 17.26
N LEU A 170 18.89 -20.12 15.96
CA LEU A 170 18.78 -21.43 15.34
C LEU A 170 19.90 -22.38 15.79
N SER A 171 21.13 -21.88 15.89
CA SER A 171 22.27 -22.70 16.35
C SER A 171 22.17 -23.14 17.81
N HIS A 172 21.42 -22.42 18.66
CA HIS A 172 21.25 -22.74 20.07
C HIS A 172 19.98 -23.55 20.37
N ASN A 173 18.94 -23.45 19.54
CA ASN A 173 17.65 -24.09 19.80
C ASN A 173 17.41 -25.41 19.06
N LEU A 174 18.36 -25.83 18.20
CA LEU A 174 18.35 -27.17 17.60
C LEU A 174 18.97 -28.22 18.54
N ILE A 175 18.64 -28.20 19.82
CA ILE A 175 18.88 -29.33 20.71
C ILE A 175 17.72 -30.30 20.47
N LEU A 176 17.87 -31.18 19.48
CA LEU A 176 16.99 -32.32 19.29
C LEU A 176 17.12 -33.20 20.50
N LYS A 177 16.04 -33.41 21.24
CA LYS A 177 16.01 -34.40 22.33
C LYS A 177 16.01 -35.79 21.71
N ALA A 178 16.70 -36.73 22.35
CA ALA A 178 16.85 -38.10 21.84
C ALA A 178 15.51 -38.85 21.63
N ASP A 179 14.44 -38.38 22.23
CA ASP A 179 13.09 -38.97 22.18
C ASP A 179 12.16 -38.24 21.17
N ASP A 180 12.63 -37.19 20.45
CA ASP A 180 11.81 -36.50 19.47
C ASP A 180 11.81 -37.27 18.14
N GLU A 181 10.66 -37.79 17.72
CA GLU A 181 10.48 -38.29 16.35
C GLU A 181 10.40 -37.12 15.38
N TYR A 182 11.38 -37.00 14.47
CA TYR A 182 11.39 -36.01 13.40
C TYR A 182 11.61 -36.67 12.05
N GLN A 183 10.90 -36.17 11.06
CA GLN A 183 11.09 -36.54 9.67
C GLN A 183 12.08 -35.57 9.02
N VAL A 184 13.20 -36.09 8.52
CA VAL A 184 14.10 -35.31 7.66
C VAL A 184 13.48 -35.32 6.27
N ILE A 185 13.02 -34.14 5.81
CA ILE A 185 12.58 -33.94 4.44
C ILE A 185 13.79 -33.36 3.69
N ASP A 186 14.35 -34.14 2.77
CA ASP A 186 15.38 -33.67 1.87
C ASP A 186 14.75 -32.74 0.85
N VAL A 187 15.13 -31.45 0.84
CA VAL A 187 14.59 -30.42 -0.05
C VAL A 187 15.50 -30.21 -1.26
N THR A 188 16.34 -31.20 -1.59
CA THR A 188 17.16 -31.17 -2.81
C THR A 188 16.42 -31.83 -3.96
N GLU A 189 15.52 -31.07 -4.62
CA GLU A 189 15.20 -31.19 -6.05
C GLU A 189 14.77 -29.80 -6.56
#